data_f5fcca3d1b65ee5a864a6b117605ef93
#
_entry.id   f5fcca3d1b65ee5a864a6b117605ef93
#
_cell.length_a   1.000
_cell.length_b   1.000
_cell.length_c   1.000
_cell.angle_alpha   90.00
_cell.angle_beta   90.00
_cell.angle_gamma   90.00
#
_symmetry.space_group_name_H-M   'P 1'
#
loop_
_entity.id
_entity.type
_entity.pdbx_description
1 polymer ?
#
loop_
_entity_poly.entity_id
_entity_poly.type
_entity_poly.pdbx_seq_one_letter_code
_entity_poly.pdbx_strand_id
1 'polypeptide(L)'
;MSNAAPIKQSVEQWLNNIDYRSFKERGYTPSEFAINYVNFIKMVNSDAGGEANKTPVVHLKMLDELAGDKTRLANLCARGMAKTSIFGEYLILYIALYGEIDGFGDIEGMIYISDSMENGVKSLRKNIEHRYNSSEFLRKYIPEAKFTDAYLEFTNADGHKLGVRMFGALTGLRGTKIFGKRPVLAVLDDLVSDSDAKSKSSMQTIKDTVYKGVDYAMDPTRRKIVFSGTPFNKNDILYEAVESGGWYVNVYPICERFPCTREEFVGAWEDRFSYEFVKGQYDLAVATGQVASFNQELMLRITSDEERLILEGDIQWYRRKSLLANKGNFNFYITTDFATSEKDSGDYSVISVWALNNSGDWFWVDGLCKRQLMNANIDALFKFAQEYSPQSVGVEVTGQQGGFIQWIQGEMMTRNVWFNLASDNNSNRPGIRPNTNKMVRFNTVLPWFKAGKMFFPEELKDQPVMMEAMDELRMATVEGFKSKHDDFVDTISMLSLLKTWKPSQAVEATTQENGIWAIQESPETGGIDSYLV
;
A
#
# COMPACT_ATOMS: atom_id res chain seq x y z
N MET A 1 -23.85 -20.44 -2.70
CA MET A 1 -23.13 -19.41 -1.93
C MET A 1 -23.95 -18.13 -2.00
N SER A 2 -24.22 -17.46 -0.89
CA SER A 2 -25.14 -16.31 -0.85
C SER A 2 -24.54 -15.17 -1.69
N ASN A 3 -25.32 -14.64 -2.64
CA ASN A 3 -25.02 -13.40 -3.36
C ASN A 3 -24.98 -12.24 -2.36
N ALA A 4 -23.84 -12.02 -1.70
CA ALA A 4 -23.67 -10.84 -0.90
C ALA A 4 -23.73 -9.62 -1.84
N ALA A 5 -24.59 -8.64 -1.51
CA ALA A 5 -24.65 -7.39 -2.24
C ALA A 5 -23.26 -6.66 -2.19
N PRO A 6 -22.94 -5.85 -3.20
CA PRO A 6 -21.74 -5.02 -3.16
C PRO A 6 -21.70 -4.16 -1.89
N ILE A 7 -20.54 -4.09 -1.23
CA ILE A 7 -20.36 -3.40 0.05
C ILE A 7 -19.71 -2.05 -0.20
N LYS A 8 -20.25 -1.00 0.38
CA LYS A 8 -19.65 0.35 0.34
C LYS A 8 -18.56 0.46 1.40
N GLN A 9 -17.31 0.55 0.97
CA GLN A 9 -16.12 0.71 1.82
C GLN A 9 -15.10 1.61 1.11
N SER A 10 -14.25 2.30 1.88
CA SER A 10 -13.14 3.05 1.30
C SER A 10 -12.07 2.09 0.75
N VAL A 11 -11.22 2.58 -0.15
CA VAL A 11 -10.11 1.78 -0.70
C VAL A 11 -9.15 1.38 0.42
N GLU A 12 -8.89 2.25 1.39
CA GLU A 12 -8.05 1.95 2.55
C GLU A 12 -8.64 0.81 3.40
N GLN A 13 -9.95 0.80 3.60
CA GLN A 13 -10.61 -0.31 4.31
C GLN A 13 -10.47 -1.62 3.55
N TRP A 14 -10.60 -1.60 2.21
CA TRP A 14 -10.35 -2.77 1.38
C TRP A 14 -8.91 -3.25 1.52
N LEU A 15 -7.92 -2.35 1.39
CA LEU A 15 -6.48 -2.66 1.51
C LEU A 15 -6.12 -3.25 2.87
N ASN A 16 -6.67 -2.73 3.96
CA ASN A 16 -6.38 -3.18 5.30
C ASN A 16 -7.04 -4.53 5.65
N ASN A 17 -8.10 -4.93 4.92
CA ASN A 17 -8.83 -6.17 5.13
C ASN A 17 -8.39 -7.32 4.21
N ILE A 18 -7.39 -7.12 3.35
CA ILE A 18 -6.89 -8.19 2.47
C ILE A 18 -6.24 -9.28 3.32
N ASP A 19 -6.71 -10.51 3.16
CA ASP A 19 -6.05 -11.69 3.71
C ASP A 19 -4.98 -12.20 2.74
N TYR A 20 -3.75 -11.69 2.88
CA TYR A 20 -2.61 -12.09 2.05
C TYR A 20 -2.19 -13.53 2.29
N ARG A 21 -2.46 -14.11 3.47
CA ARG A 21 -2.15 -15.51 3.76
C ARG A 21 -2.97 -16.42 2.84
N SER A 22 -4.20 -16.00 2.50
CA SER A 22 -5.06 -16.73 1.57
C SER A 22 -4.46 -16.85 0.15
N PHE A 23 -3.49 -16.01 -0.22
CA PHE A 23 -2.76 -16.16 -1.50
C PHE A 23 -1.70 -17.27 -1.46
N LYS A 24 -1.34 -17.76 -0.28
CA LYS A 24 -0.37 -18.85 -0.06
C LYS A 24 -0.99 -20.13 0.48
N GLU A 25 -2.30 -20.14 0.79
CA GLU A 25 -2.94 -21.28 1.45
C GLU A 25 -2.96 -22.52 0.57
N ARG A 26 -2.47 -23.64 1.15
CA ARG A 26 -2.53 -24.99 0.53
C ARG A 26 -3.96 -25.53 0.40
N GLY A 27 -4.96 -24.85 0.96
CA GLY A 27 -6.37 -25.24 0.97
C GLY A 27 -7.25 -24.53 -0.05
N TYR A 28 -6.71 -23.57 -0.83
CA TYR A 28 -7.49 -22.91 -1.86
C TYR A 28 -7.67 -23.83 -3.07
N THR A 29 -8.93 -24.06 -3.45
CA THR A 29 -9.29 -24.86 -4.64
C THR A 29 -9.91 -23.91 -5.67
N PRO A 30 -9.22 -23.64 -6.79
CA PRO A 30 -9.77 -22.83 -7.87
C PRO A 30 -11.02 -23.49 -8.50
N SER A 31 -11.88 -22.68 -9.10
CA SER A 31 -12.98 -23.17 -9.93
C SER A 31 -12.46 -23.95 -11.12
N GLU A 32 -13.30 -24.81 -11.69
CA GLU A 32 -13.01 -25.53 -12.92
C GLU A 32 -12.73 -24.54 -14.06
N PHE A 33 -13.48 -23.44 -14.13
CA PHE A 33 -13.25 -22.35 -15.07
C PHE A 33 -11.83 -21.77 -14.95
N ALA A 34 -11.37 -21.43 -13.75
CA ALA A 34 -10.04 -20.85 -13.56
C ALA A 34 -8.92 -21.84 -13.97
N ILE A 35 -9.10 -23.13 -13.67
CA ILE A 35 -8.15 -24.19 -14.08
C ILE A 35 -8.12 -24.31 -15.61
N ASN A 36 -9.28 -24.40 -16.25
CA ASN A 36 -9.42 -24.49 -17.71
C ASN A 36 -8.83 -23.26 -18.40
N TYR A 37 -9.05 -22.08 -17.85
CA TYR A 37 -8.50 -20.84 -18.38
C TYR A 37 -6.95 -20.83 -18.31
N VAL A 38 -6.37 -21.22 -17.19
CA VAL A 38 -4.89 -21.31 -17.06
C VAL A 38 -4.31 -22.38 -17.99
N ASN A 39 -4.99 -23.53 -18.16
CA ASN A 39 -4.58 -24.53 -19.13
C ASN A 39 -4.66 -24.02 -20.57
N PHE A 40 -5.71 -23.25 -20.90
CA PHE A 40 -5.82 -22.56 -22.19
C PHE A 40 -4.62 -21.62 -22.42
N ILE A 41 -4.25 -20.78 -21.43
CA ILE A 41 -3.07 -19.91 -21.53
C ILE A 41 -1.80 -20.72 -21.85
N LYS A 42 -1.60 -21.86 -21.16
CA LYS A 42 -0.46 -22.74 -21.41
C LYS A 42 -0.47 -23.30 -22.83
N MET A 43 -1.64 -23.70 -23.33
CA MET A 43 -1.78 -24.22 -24.70
C MET A 43 -1.50 -23.14 -25.75
N VAL A 44 -1.98 -21.92 -25.53
CA VAL A 44 -1.70 -20.78 -26.43
C VAL A 44 -0.21 -20.46 -26.51
N ASN A 45 0.50 -20.59 -25.38
CA ASN A 45 1.92 -20.25 -25.28
C ASN A 45 2.88 -21.44 -25.54
N SER A 46 2.36 -22.65 -25.83
CA SER A 46 3.19 -23.83 -26.01
C SER A 46 4.23 -23.67 -27.13
N ASP A 47 3.86 -22.96 -28.19
CA ASP A 47 4.68 -22.79 -29.39
C ASP A 47 5.51 -21.50 -29.37
N ALA A 48 5.06 -20.47 -28.62
CA ALA A 48 5.59 -19.11 -28.69
C ALA A 48 6.56 -18.74 -27.56
N GLY A 49 6.75 -19.61 -26.55
CA GLY A 49 7.54 -19.28 -25.38
C GLY A 49 6.89 -18.13 -24.59
N GLY A 50 5.93 -18.42 -23.73
CA GLY A 50 5.32 -17.44 -22.83
C GLY A 50 6.28 -16.96 -21.73
N GLU A 51 5.86 -15.98 -20.93
CA GLU A 51 6.60 -15.59 -19.73
C GLU A 51 6.81 -16.80 -18.81
N ALA A 52 8.03 -16.96 -18.29
CA ALA A 52 8.43 -18.09 -17.45
C ALA A 52 7.80 -18.11 -16.05
N ASN A 53 7.04 -17.08 -15.69
CA ASN A 53 6.45 -16.94 -14.37
C ASN A 53 5.29 -17.91 -14.17
N LYS A 54 5.23 -18.53 -13.01
CA LYS A 54 4.07 -19.35 -12.62
C LYS A 54 2.84 -18.49 -12.45
N THR A 55 1.67 -19.05 -12.78
CA THR A 55 0.39 -18.40 -12.50
C THR A 55 0.18 -18.30 -10.98
N PRO A 56 0.08 -17.10 -10.39
CA PRO A 56 -0.11 -16.95 -8.96
C PRO A 56 -1.57 -17.24 -8.55
N VAL A 57 -1.78 -17.54 -7.29
CA VAL A 57 -3.13 -17.77 -6.74
C VAL A 57 -4.03 -16.55 -6.95
N VAL A 58 -3.49 -15.33 -6.92
CA VAL A 58 -4.25 -14.11 -7.17
C VAL A 58 -4.94 -14.11 -8.55
N HIS A 59 -4.29 -14.64 -9.59
CA HIS A 59 -4.91 -14.74 -10.92
C HIS A 59 -6.06 -15.77 -10.95
N LEU A 60 -5.89 -16.88 -10.24
CA LEU A 60 -6.97 -17.86 -10.11
C LEU A 60 -8.18 -17.26 -9.39
N LYS A 61 -7.97 -16.48 -8.33
CA LYS A 61 -9.03 -15.74 -7.64
C LYS A 61 -9.70 -14.70 -8.56
N MET A 62 -8.93 -13.96 -9.37
CA MET A 62 -9.48 -13.03 -10.37
C MET A 62 -10.40 -13.76 -11.37
N LEU A 63 -10.02 -14.97 -11.78
CA LEU A 63 -10.82 -15.78 -12.69
C LEU A 63 -12.05 -16.37 -12.01
N ASP A 64 -11.96 -16.79 -10.76
CA ASP A 64 -13.12 -17.25 -9.98
C ASP A 64 -14.16 -16.13 -9.83
N GLU A 65 -13.71 -14.88 -9.63
CA GLU A 65 -14.60 -13.74 -9.58
C GLU A 65 -15.20 -13.36 -10.95
N LEU A 66 -14.50 -13.66 -12.05
CA LEU A 66 -14.99 -13.45 -13.41
C LEU A 66 -16.13 -14.41 -13.76
N ALA A 67 -16.04 -15.67 -13.32
CA ALA A 67 -17.08 -16.66 -13.49
C ALA A 67 -18.35 -16.29 -12.68
N GLY A 68 -19.46 -16.90 -13.02
CA GLY A 68 -20.71 -16.74 -12.26
C GLY A 68 -21.54 -15.51 -12.66
N ASP A 69 -22.42 -15.11 -11.76
CA ASP A 69 -23.52 -14.17 -12.00
C ASP A 69 -23.22 -12.69 -11.67
N LYS A 70 -22.03 -12.39 -11.17
CA LYS A 70 -21.63 -11.01 -10.85
C LYS A 70 -21.63 -10.13 -12.09
N THR A 71 -22.38 -9.04 -12.05
CA THR A 71 -22.64 -8.18 -13.22
C THR A 71 -21.63 -7.05 -13.37
N ARG A 72 -21.01 -6.58 -12.27
CA ARG A 72 -20.02 -5.51 -12.25
C ARG A 72 -18.87 -5.86 -11.34
N LEU A 73 -17.67 -5.98 -11.90
CA LEU A 73 -16.43 -6.27 -11.19
C LEU A 73 -15.49 -5.08 -11.31
N ALA A 74 -14.98 -4.59 -10.19
CA ALA A 74 -13.96 -3.55 -10.12
C ALA A 74 -12.68 -4.16 -9.53
N ASN A 75 -11.63 -4.25 -10.34
CA ASN A 75 -10.34 -4.82 -9.97
C ASN A 75 -9.29 -3.72 -9.85
N LEU A 76 -8.99 -3.34 -8.63
CA LEU A 76 -7.88 -2.45 -8.30
C LEU A 76 -6.60 -3.27 -8.26
N CYS A 77 -5.74 -3.13 -9.25
CA CYS A 77 -4.54 -3.95 -9.40
C CYS A 77 -3.29 -3.09 -9.43
N ALA A 78 -2.26 -3.53 -8.72
CA ALA A 78 -0.93 -2.94 -8.85
C ALA A 78 -0.40 -3.05 -10.28
N ARG A 79 0.51 -2.14 -10.65
CA ARG A 79 1.15 -2.17 -11.95
C ARG A 79 1.94 -3.46 -12.14
N GLY A 80 1.81 -4.07 -13.33
CA GLY A 80 2.50 -5.32 -13.66
C GLY A 80 1.81 -6.60 -13.19
N MET A 81 0.63 -6.53 -12.55
CA MET A 81 -0.16 -7.72 -12.15
C MET A 81 -0.85 -8.44 -13.32
N ALA A 82 -0.44 -8.17 -14.55
CA ALA A 82 -0.90 -8.82 -15.79
C ALA A 82 -2.43 -8.72 -16.04
N LYS A 83 -3.12 -7.69 -15.50
CA LYS A 83 -4.56 -7.50 -15.67
C LYS A 83 -5.00 -7.44 -17.13
N THR A 84 -4.29 -6.67 -17.96
CA THR A 84 -4.54 -6.55 -19.42
C THR A 84 -4.39 -7.89 -20.12
N SER A 85 -3.38 -8.68 -19.77
CA SER A 85 -3.18 -10.02 -20.35
C SER A 85 -4.35 -10.94 -19.99
N ILE A 86 -4.78 -10.96 -18.72
CA ILE A 86 -5.85 -11.86 -18.24
C ILE A 86 -7.23 -11.41 -18.73
N PHE A 87 -7.61 -10.15 -18.53
CA PHE A 87 -8.97 -9.68 -18.84
C PHE A 87 -9.10 -9.11 -20.26
N GLY A 88 -7.99 -8.78 -20.93
CA GLY A 88 -7.97 -8.31 -22.32
C GLY A 88 -7.55 -9.42 -23.29
N GLU A 89 -6.25 -9.73 -23.37
CA GLU A 89 -5.71 -10.58 -24.43
C GLU A 89 -6.26 -12.01 -24.39
N TYR A 90 -6.02 -12.73 -23.28
CA TYR A 90 -6.43 -14.13 -23.17
C TYR A 90 -7.94 -14.31 -23.03
N LEU A 91 -8.66 -13.36 -22.40
CA LEU A 91 -10.11 -13.47 -22.28
C LEU A 91 -10.81 -13.40 -23.64
N ILE A 92 -10.36 -12.50 -24.51
CA ILE A 92 -10.89 -12.40 -25.89
C ILE A 92 -10.63 -13.70 -26.65
N LEU A 93 -9.41 -14.24 -26.57
CA LEU A 93 -9.06 -15.50 -27.25
C LEU A 93 -9.77 -16.72 -26.65
N TYR A 94 -9.97 -16.74 -25.32
CA TYR A 94 -10.73 -17.79 -24.64
C TYR A 94 -12.19 -17.82 -25.11
N ILE A 95 -12.84 -16.66 -25.14
CA ILE A 95 -14.22 -16.56 -25.62
C ILE A 95 -14.30 -16.85 -27.12
N ALA A 96 -13.32 -16.41 -27.91
CA ALA A 96 -13.26 -16.75 -29.33
C ALA A 96 -13.20 -18.27 -29.58
N LEU A 97 -12.56 -19.03 -28.66
CA LEU A 97 -12.45 -20.48 -28.76
C LEU A 97 -13.68 -21.21 -28.20
N TYR A 98 -14.08 -20.89 -26.97
CA TYR A 98 -15.10 -21.64 -26.21
C TYR A 98 -16.51 -21.05 -26.32
N GLY A 99 -16.63 -19.81 -26.77
CA GLY A 99 -17.92 -19.13 -26.97
C GLY A 99 -18.54 -18.56 -25.71
N GLU A 100 -18.08 -18.93 -24.50
CA GLU A 100 -18.74 -18.62 -23.26
C GLU A 100 -17.80 -18.36 -22.09
N ILE A 101 -18.35 -17.82 -21.02
CA ILE A 101 -17.73 -17.81 -19.67
C ILE A 101 -18.63 -18.65 -18.77
N ASP A 102 -18.04 -19.57 -18.02
CA ASP A 102 -18.75 -20.45 -17.10
C ASP A 102 -19.60 -19.66 -16.09
N GLY A 103 -20.83 -20.09 -15.90
CA GLY A 103 -21.80 -19.43 -15.03
C GLY A 103 -22.37 -18.09 -15.58
N PHE A 104 -21.86 -17.57 -16.72
CA PHE A 104 -22.41 -16.41 -17.41
C PHE A 104 -23.07 -16.77 -18.73
N GLY A 105 -22.49 -17.74 -19.46
CA GLY A 105 -23.02 -18.28 -20.71
C GLY A 105 -22.45 -17.63 -21.96
N ASP A 106 -23.12 -17.87 -23.09
CA ASP A 106 -22.70 -17.55 -24.46
C ASP A 106 -22.41 -16.06 -24.71
N ILE A 107 -21.33 -15.75 -25.45
CA ILE A 107 -20.88 -14.38 -25.75
C ILE A 107 -20.56 -14.26 -27.24
N GLU A 108 -21.49 -13.71 -28.02
CA GLU A 108 -21.28 -13.39 -29.44
C GLU A 108 -20.68 -11.98 -29.63
N GLY A 109 -20.85 -11.07 -28.68
CA GLY A 109 -20.42 -9.69 -28.80
C GLY A 109 -19.94 -9.08 -27.51
N MET A 110 -18.78 -8.42 -27.58
CA MET A 110 -18.19 -7.71 -26.44
C MET A 110 -17.60 -6.37 -26.83
N ILE A 111 -17.43 -5.51 -25.82
CA ILE A 111 -16.74 -4.23 -25.92
C ILE A 111 -15.45 -4.29 -25.13
N TYR A 112 -14.38 -3.73 -25.69
CA TYR A 112 -13.14 -3.45 -24.97
C TYR A 112 -12.86 -1.95 -25.02
N ILE A 113 -12.52 -1.36 -23.88
CA ILE A 113 -12.21 0.07 -23.76
C ILE A 113 -10.90 0.22 -22.98
N SER A 114 -10.01 1.06 -23.51
CA SER A 114 -8.76 1.44 -22.83
C SER A 114 -8.58 2.96 -22.89
N ASP A 115 -7.48 3.48 -22.34
CA ASP A 115 -7.16 4.92 -22.28
C ASP A 115 -7.36 5.60 -23.63
N SER A 116 -6.78 5.03 -24.70
CA SER A 116 -6.78 5.61 -26.04
C SER A 116 -6.80 4.56 -27.15
N MET A 117 -7.21 4.99 -28.35
CA MET A 117 -7.12 4.15 -29.56
C MET A 117 -5.67 3.86 -29.94
N GLU A 118 -4.78 4.84 -29.79
CA GLU A 118 -3.39 4.72 -30.27
C GLU A 118 -2.51 3.85 -29.35
N ASN A 119 -2.65 3.99 -28.04
CA ASN A 119 -1.84 3.26 -27.06
C ASN A 119 -2.49 1.95 -26.63
N GLY A 120 -3.57 2.02 -25.86
CA GLY A 120 -4.20 0.85 -25.26
C GLY A 120 -4.81 -0.09 -26.29
N VAL A 121 -5.71 0.42 -27.14
CA VAL A 121 -6.47 -0.41 -28.09
C VAL A 121 -5.56 -1.03 -29.16
N LYS A 122 -4.71 -0.23 -29.82
CA LYS A 122 -3.81 -0.77 -30.87
C LYS A 122 -2.76 -1.74 -30.30
N SER A 123 -2.27 -1.48 -29.08
CA SER A 123 -1.33 -2.38 -28.41
C SER A 123 -2.00 -3.73 -28.13
N LEU A 124 -3.18 -3.74 -27.52
CA LEU A 124 -3.94 -4.97 -27.26
C LEU A 124 -4.19 -5.75 -28.56
N ARG A 125 -4.70 -5.07 -29.59
CA ARG A 125 -4.96 -5.70 -30.89
C ARG A 125 -3.72 -6.38 -31.45
N LYS A 126 -2.57 -5.71 -31.46
CA LYS A 126 -1.30 -6.28 -31.95
C LYS A 126 -0.89 -7.50 -31.13
N ASN A 127 -1.04 -7.46 -29.82
CA ASN A 127 -0.71 -8.58 -28.95
C ASN A 127 -1.62 -9.79 -29.23
N ILE A 128 -2.94 -9.56 -29.36
CA ILE A 128 -3.89 -10.63 -29.70
C ILE A 128 -3.57 -11.24 -31.08
N GLU A 129 -3.33 -10.39 -32.09
CA GLU A 129 -2.96 -10.82 -33.43
C GLU A 129 -1.65 -11.62 -33.43
N HIS A 130 -0.63 -11.17 -32.69
CA HIS A 130 0.62 -11.90 -32.54
C HIS A 130 0.42 -13.27 -31.88
N ARG A 131 -0.34 -13.35 -30.76
CA ARG A 131 -0.64 -14.63 -30.08
C ARG A 131 -1.39 -15.59 -30.99
N TYR A 132 -2.40 -15.09 -31.71
CA TYR A 132 -3.15 -15.89 -32.68
C TYR A 132 -2.25 -16.44 -33.78
N ASN A 133 -1.41 -15.61 -34.40
CA ASN A 133 -0.52 -15.99 -35.49
C ASN A 133 0.61 -16.93 -35.03
N SER A 134 1.05 -16.83 -33.79
CA SER A 134 2.13 -17.62 -33.22
C SER A 134 1.67 -18.98 -32.68
N SER A 135 0.37 -19.14 -32.36
CA SER A 135 -0.15 -20.38 -31.78
C SER A 135 -0.81 -21.27 -32.85
N GLU A 136 -0.24 -22.46 -33.07
CA GLU A 136 -0.86 -23.46 -33.94
C GLU A 136 -2.21 -23.94 -33.37
N PHE A 137 -2.25 -24.08 -32.04
CA PHE A 137 -3.49 -24.40 -31.32
C PHE A 137 -4.63 -23.44 -31.66
N LEU A 138 -4.40 -22.12 -31.55
CA LEU A 138 -5.45 -21.14 -31.87
C LEU A 138 -5.89 -21.18 -33.32
N ARG A 139 -4.93 -21.25 -34.26
CA ARG A 139 -5.27 -21.32 -35.71
C ARG A 139 -6.03 -22.58 -36.08
N LYS A 140 -5.80 -23.68 -35.37
CA LYS A 140 -6.53 -24.93 -35.59
C LYS A 140 -8.00 -24.84 -35.14
N TYR A 141 -8.25 -24.24 -33.97
CA TYR A 141 -9.57 -24.24 -33.38
C TYR A 141 -10.37 -22.93 -33.60
N ILE A 142 -9.71 -21.90 -34.11
CA ILE A 142 -10.33 -20.63 -34.57
C ILE A 142 -9.90 -20.42 -36.02
N PRO A 143 -10.52 -21.11 -36.99
CA PRO A 143 -10.06 -21.09 -38.39
C PRO A 143 -10.20 -19.75 -39.09
N GLU A 144 -11.12 -18.87 -38.60
CA GLU A 144 -11.33 -17.56 -39.19
C GLU A 144 -11.10 -16.47 -38.15
N ALA A 145 -10.20 -15.52 -38.45
CA ALA A 145 -9.94 -14.35 -37.62
C ALA A 145 -9.74 -13.11 -38.50
N LYS A 146 -10.39 -12.01 -38.12
CA LYS A 146 -10.26 -10.71 -38.76
C LYS A 146 -9.82 -9.67 -37.77
N PHE A 147 -8.78 -8.93 -38.10
CA PHE A 147 -8.18 -7.87 -37.27
C PHE A 147 -8.27 -6.53 -38.01
N THR A 148 -8.97 -5.56 -37.42
CA THR A 148 -8.98 -4.15 -37.86
C THR A 148 -8.57 -3.26 -36.70
N ASP A 149 -8.40 -1.97 -36.92
CA ASP A 149 -7.94 -1.04 -35.88
C ASP A 149 -8.86 -0.97 -34.64
N ALA A 150 -10.16 -1.14 -34.83
CA ALA A 150 -11.16 -0.99 -33.78
C ALA A 150 -12.15 -2.17 -33.68
N TYR A 151 -11.93 -3.24 -34.44
CA TYR A 151 -12.84 -4.37 -34.46
C TYR A 151 -12.10 -5.68 -34.73
N LEU A 152 -12.38 -6.69 -33.91
CA LEU A 152 -11.93 -8.07 -34.10
C LEU A 152 -13.15 -8.96 -34.34
N GLU A 153 -12.99 -9.97 -35.20
CA GLU A 153 -14.01 -10.99 -35.43
C GLU A 153 -13.35 -12.35 -35.52
N PHE A 154 -13.90 -13.32 -34.82
CA PHE A 154 -13.43 -14.69 -34.80
C PHE A 154 -14.58 -15.66 -35.10
N THR A 155 -14.28 -16.75 -35.83
CA THR A 155 -15.20 -17.88 -35.98
C THR A 155 -14.44 -19.13 -35.52
N ASN A 156 -14.95 -19.85 -34.52
CA ASN A 156 -14.32 -21.09 -34.07
C ASN A 156 -14.70 -22.28 -34.95
N ALA A 157 -14.09 -23.44 -34.71
CA ALA A 157 -14.33 -24.66 -35.50
C ALA A 157 -15.78 -25.18 -35.42
N ASP A 158 -16.52 -24.82 -34.37
CA ASP A 158 -17.94 -25.16 -34.16
C ASP A 158 -18.89 -24.14 -34.80
N GLY A 159 -18.34 -23.11 -35.44
CA GLY A 159 -19.12 -22.05 -36.11
C GLY A 159 -19.63 -20.93 -35.20
N HIS A 160 -19.24 -20.93 -33.90
CA HIS A 160 -19.54 -19.81 -33.01
C HIS A 160 -18.75 -18.56 -33.43
N LYS A 161 -19.41 -17.40 -33.41
CA LYS A 161 -18.83 -16.11 -33.80
C LYS A 161 -18.68 -15.19 -32.62
N LEU A 162 -17.50 -14.61 -32.44
CA LEU A 162 -17.24 -13.53 -31.51
C LEU A 162 -16.87 -12.25 -32.25
N GLY A 163 -17.61 -11.17 -32.02
CA GLY A 163 -17.24 -9.82 -32.43
C GLY A 163 -16.79 -8.98 -31.23
N VAL A 164 -15.67 -8.28 -31.38
CA VAL A 164 -15.14 -7.39 -30.33
C VAL A 164 -15.00 -5.99 -30.89
N ARG A 165 -15.77 -5.02 -30.37
CA ARG A 165 -15.59 -3.60 -30.66
C ARG A 165 -14.69 -2.94 -29.62
N MET A 166 -13.71 -2.20 -30.10
CA MET A 166 -12.70 -1.55 -29.24
C MET A 166 -12.80 -0.03 -29.33
N PHE A 167 -12.64 0.65 -28.19
CA PHE A 167 -12.80 2.09 -28.07
C PHE A 167 -11.73 2.70 -27.17
N GLY A 168 -11.35 3.94 -27.43
CA GLY A 168 -10.67 4.78 -26.43
C GLY A 168 -11.66 5.37 -25.43
N ALA A 169 -11.24 5.61 -24.22
CA ALA A 169 -12.09 6.06 -23.10
C ALA A 169 -12.83 7.39 -23.36
N LEU A 170 -12.28 8.23 -24.24
CA LEU A 170 -12.92 9.50 -24.65
C LEU A 170 -13.86 9.37 -25.87
N THR A 171 -14.11 8.14 -26.35
CA THR A 171 -14.89 7.90 -27.56
C THR A 171 -16.34 7.56 -27.22
N GLY A 172 -17.28 8.06 -28.03
CA GLY A 172 -18.70 7.76 -27.85
C GLY A 172 -19.07 6.31 -28.23
N LEU A 173 -19.82 5.62 -27.35
CA LEU A 173 -20.19 4.20 -27.48
C LEU A 173 -21.65 3.97 -27.80
N ARG A 174 -22.50 5.02 -27.78
CA ARG A 174 -23.97 4.87 -27.86
C ARG A 174 -24.38 4.20 -29.15
N GLY A 175 -25.34 3.26 -29.03
CA GLY A 175 -25.87 2.54 -30.18
C GLY A 175 -25.00 1.41 -30.71
N THR A 176 -23.94 1.01 -30.01
CA THR A 176 -23.08 -0.10 -30.41
C THR A 176 -23.87 -1.39 -30.54
N LYS A 177 -23.77 -2.01 -31.71
CA LYS A 177 -24.32 -3.35 -32.01
C LYS A 177 -23.21 -4.20 -32.65
N ILE A 178 -23.25 -5.50 -32.35
CA ILE A 178 -22.37 -6.54 -32.90
C ILE A 178 -23.30 -7.66 -33.40
N PHE A 179 -23.20 -8.02 -34.66
CA PHE A 179 -24.13 -8.95 -35.33
C PHE A 179 -25.62 -8.59 -35.12
N GLY A 180 -25.91 -7.28 -35.08
CA GLY A 180 -27.30 -6.78 -34.89
C GLY A 180 -27.78 -6.80 -33.43
N LYS A 181 -27.06 -7.40 -32.50
CA LYS A 181 -27.35 -7.51 -31.05
C LYS A 181 -26.56 -6.52 -30.23
N ARG A 182 -27.03 -6.20 -29.02
CA ARG A 182 -26.23 -5.46 -28.03
C ARG A 182 -25.17 -6.38 -27.41
N PRO A 183 -23.96 -5.87 -27.15
CA PRO A 183 -22.93 -6.65 -26.47
C PRO A 183 -23.33 -7.03 -25.04
N VAL A 184 -22.90 -8.20 -24.59
CA VAL A 184 -23.22 -8.73 -23.25
C VAL A 184 -22.03 -8.62 -22.28
N LEU A 185 -20.81 -8.46 -22.79
CA LEU A 185 -19.59 -8.29 -22.00
C LEU A 185 -18.91 -6.97 -22.35
N ALA A 186 -18.45 -6.23 -21.34
CA ALA A 186 -17.57 -5.08 -21.48
C ALA A 186 -16.34 -5.25 -20.59
N VAL A 187 -15.17 -5.03 -21.17
CA VAL A 187 -13.89 -4.96 -20.45
C VAL A 187 -13.37 -3.53 -20.53
N LEU A 188 -13.17 -2.92 -19.38
CA LEU A 188 -12.63 -1.58 -19.19
C LEU A 188 -11.24 -1.76 -18.58
N ASP A 189 -10.20 -1.37 -19.30
CA ASP A 189 -8.81 -1.64 -18.92
C ASP A 189 -7.97 -0.37 -18.96
N ASP A 190 -7.47 0.05 -17.80
CA ASP A 190 -6.63 1.26 -17.63
C ASP A 190 -7.20 2.47 -18.38
N LEU A 191 -8.41 2.90 -18.02
CA LEU A 191 -9.15 3.96 -18.76
C LEU A 191 -8.54 5.35 -18.66
N VAL A 192 -7.74 5.60 -17.63
CA VAL A 192 -7.17 6.92 -17.30
C VAL A 192 -5.69 6.93 -17.65
N SER A 193 -5.24 7.94 -18.39
CA SER A 193 -3.82 8.22 -18.61
C SER A 193 -3.31 9.27 -17.64
N ASP A 194 -1.97 9.42 -17.54
CA ASP A 194 -1.32 10.49 -16.73
C ASP A 194 -1.82 11.90 -17.09
N SER A 195 -2.10 12.15 -18.36
CA SER A 195 -2.64 13.44 -18.83
C SER A 195 -4.11 13.61 -18.43
N ASP A 196 -4.92 12.54 -18.52
CA ASP A 196 -6.33 12.59 -18.17
C ASP A 196 -6.52 12.79 -16.67
N ALA A 197 -5.70 12.14 -15.84
CA ALA A 197 -5.74 12.28 -14.39
C ALA A 197 -5.57 13.73 -13.90
N LYS A 198 -4.93 14.59 -14.71
CA LYS A 198 -4.73 16.03 -14.45
C LYS A 198 -5.84 16.91 -15.01
N SER A 199 -6.74 16.37 -15.83
CA SER A 199 -7.79 17.11 -16.54
C SER A 199 -9.18 16.77 -16.00
N LYS A 200 -9.81 17.72 -15.29
CA LYS A 200 -11.19 17.55 -14.80
C LYS A 200 -12.21 17.25 -15.92
N SER A 201 -12.02 17.83 -17.12
CA SER A 201 -12.92 17.60 -18.25
C SER A 201 -12.74 16.20 -18.85
N SER A 202 -11.48 15.72 -18.98
CA SER A 202 -11.22 14.33 -19.42
C SER A 202 -11.79 13.33 -18.43
N MET A 203 -11.54 13.53 -17.14
CA MET A 203 -12.10 12.65 -16.09
C MET A 203 -13.63 12.61 -16.13
N GLN A 204 -14.31 13.74 -16.32
CA GLN A 204 -15.76 13.77 -16.46
C GLN A 204 -16.23 13.03 -17.73
N THR A 205 -15.51 13.16 -18.84
CA THR A 205 -15.82 12.45 -20.08
C THR A 205 -15.67 10.93 -19.91
N ILE A 206 -14.57 10.49 -19.27
CA ILE A 206 -14.34 9.07 -18.96
C ILE A 206 -15.46 8.53 -18.04
N LYS A 207 -15.83 9.29 -17.03
CA LYS A 207 -16.95 8.95 -16.13
C LYS A 207 -18.27 8.78 -16.91
N ASP A 208 -18.55 9.69 -17.82
CA ASP A 208 -19.72 9.62 -18.69
C ASP A 208 -19.65 8.41 -19.65
N THR A 209 -18.46 8.05 -20.12
CA THR A 209 -18.23 6.83 -20.91
C THR A 209 -18.59 5.58 -20.13
N VAL A 210 -18.15 5.45 -18.89
CA VAL A 210 -18.46 4.28 -18.04
C VAL A 210 -19.94 4.23 -17.69
N TYR A 211 -20.50 5.28 -17.09
CA TYR A 211 -21.85 5.23 -16.49
C TYR A 211 -22.98 5.57 -17.45
N LYS A 212 -22.71 6.32 -18.55
CA LYS A 212 -23.72 6.65 -19.56
C LYS A 212 -23.46 5.95 -20.89
N GLY A 213 -22.19 5.73 -21.25
CA GLY A 213 -21.83 5.06 -22.50
C GLY A 213 -22.02 3.55 -22.41
N VAL A 214 -21.21 2.89 -21.58
CA VAL A 214 -21.18 1.44 -21.45
C VAL A 214 -22.50 0.88 -20.92
N ASP A 215 -22.98 1.39 -19.79
CA ASP A 215 -24.20 0.87 -19.15
C ASP A 215 -25.40 0.81 -20.09
N TYR A 216 -25.56 1.83 -20.96
CA TYR A 216 -26.67 1.89 -21.91
C TYR A 216 -26.38 1.28 -23.29
N ALA A 217 -25.12 0.97 -23.61
CA ALA A 217 -24.76 0.23 -24.83
C ALA A 217 -24.96 -1.28 -24.68
N MET A 218 -24.83 -1.80 -23.45
CA MET A 218 -24.92 -3.22 -23.13
C MET A 218 -26.35 -3.77 -23.22
N ASP A 219 -26.45 -5.09 -23.29
CA ASP A 219 -27.75 -5.78 -23.20
C ASP A 219 -28.42 -5.50 -21.85
N PRO A 220 -29.70 -5.13 -21.82
CA PRO A 220 -30.40 -4.76 -20.59
C PRO A 220 -30.69 -5.94 -19.66
N THR A 221 -30.77 -7.16 -20.22
CA THR A 221 -31.19 -8.37 -19.48
C THR A 221 -30.00 -9.20 -19.00
N ARG A 222 -28.92 -9.27 -19.80
CA ARG A 222 -27.73 -10.06 -19.50
C ARG A 222 -26.49 -9.25 -19.83
N ARG A 223 -25.77 -8.83 -18.81
CA ARG A 223 -24.54 -8.06 -18.99
C ARG A 223 -23.52 -8.31 -17.88
N LYS A 224 -22.25 -8.25 -18.25
CA LYS A 224 -21.11 -8.27 -17.33
C LYS A 224 -20.15 -7.16 -17.73
N ILE A 225 -19.70 -6.39 -16.74
CA ILE A 225 -18.73 -5.31 -16.91
C ILE A 225 -17.54 -5.61 -15.99
N VAL A 226 -16.36 -5.72 -16.55
CA VAL A 226 -15.09 -5.92 -15.83
C VAL A 226 -14.28 -4.65 -15.97
N PHE A 227 -14.07 -3.95 -14.88
CA PHE A 227 -13.28 -2.73 -14.83
C PHE A 227 -12.00 -2.98 -14.06
N SER A 228 -10.86 -2.93 -14.73
CA SER A 228 -9.54 -3.21 -14.15
C SER A 228 -8.59 -2.05 -14.41
N GLY A 229 -7.76 -1.73 -13.44
CA GLY A 229 -6.78 -0.65 -13.59
C GLY A 229 -5.88 -0.47 -12.37
N THR A 230 -4.91 0.44 -12.54
CA THR A 230 -4.12 1.02 -11.46
C THR A 230 -4.52 2.49 -11.33
N PRO A 231 -5.14 2.92 -10.23
CA PRO A 231 -5.66 4.29 -10.13
C PRO A 231 -4.54 5.32 -9.96
N PHE A 232 -4.69 6.49 -10.57
CA PHE A 232 -3.72 7.58 -10.50
C PHE A 232 -3.89 8.49 -9.28
N ASN A 233 -5.15 8.72 -8.87
CA ASN A 233 -5.48 9.57 -7.74
C ASN A 233 -6.88 9.23 -7.20
N LYS A 234 -7.30 9.89 -6.12
CA LYS A 234 -8.63 9.67 -5.51
C LYS A 234 -9.82 10.05 -6.39
N ASN A 235 -9.59 10.89 -7.41
CA ASN A 235 -10.63 11.28 -8.38
C ASN A 235 -10.69 10.31 -9.57
N ASP A 236 -9.86 9.28 -9.59
CA ASP A 236 -9.88 8.23 -10.61
C ASP A 236 -11.22 7.51 -10.61
N ILE A 237 -11.76 7.26 -11.81
CA ILE A 237 -13.07 6.63 -11.98
C ILE A 237 -13.11 5.22 -11.38
N LEU A 238 -12.00 4.48 -11.46
CA LEU A 238 -11.92 3.16 -10.85
C LEU A 238 -11.94 3.26 -9.31
N TYR A 239 -11.23 4.26 -8.75
CA TYR A 239 -11.25 4.52 -7.32
C TYR A 239 -12.66 4.86 -6.83
N GLU A 240 -13.36 5.76 -7.54
CA GLU A 240 -14.77 6.09 -7.29
C GLU A 240 -15.69 4.85 -7.43
N ALA A 241 -15.46 4.01 -8.44
CA ALA A 241 -16.24 2.78 -8.64
C ALA A 241 -16.12 1.84 -7.43
N VAL A 242 -14.90 1.65 -6.91
CA VAL A 242 -14.63 0.83 -5.73
C VAL A 242 -15.38 1.36 -4.50
N GLU A 243 -15.37 2.67 -4.28
CA GLU A 243 -16.01 3.30 -3.11
C GLU A 243 -17.52 3.48 -3.23
N SER A 244 -18.08 3.37 -4.44
CA SER A 244 -19.51 3.64 -4.70
C SER A 244 -20.46 2.64 -4.03
N GLY A 245 -20.01 1.41 -3.76
CA GLY A 245 -20.85 0.29 -3.34
C GLY A 245 -21.76 -0.27 -4.46
N GLY A 246 -21.45 0.05 -5.72
CA GLY A 246 -22.18 -0.46 -6.90
C GLY A 246 -21.46 -1.59 -7.65
N TRP A 247 -20.29 -1.99 -7.18
CA TRP A 247 -19.41 -2.97 -7.81
C TRP A 247 -18.98 -4.06 -6.82
N TYR A 248 -18.74 -5.26 -7.32
CA TYR A 248 -17.97 -6.29 -6.61
C TYR A 248 -16.50 -5.92 -6.73
N VAL A 249 -15.85 -5.73 -5.58
CA VAL A 249 -14.52 -5.12 -5.52
C VAL A 249 -13.47 -6.16 -5.20
N ASN A 250 -12.38 -6.12 -5.96
CA ASN A 250 -11.15 -6.87 -5.70
C ASN A 250 -9.96 -5.91 -5.69
N VAL A 251 -9.08 -6.06 -4.71
CA VAL A 251 -7.91 -5.20 -4.53
C VAL A 251 -6.66 -6.06 -4.45
N TYR A 252 -5.69 -5.82 -5.35
CA TYR A 252 -4.51 -6.66 -5.54
C TYR A 252 -3.22 -5.83 -5.59
N PRO A 253 -2.72 -5.33 -4.43
CA PRO A 253 -1.37 -4.78 -4.33
C PRO A 253 -0.31 -5.88 -4.49
N ILE A 254 0.95 -5.51 -4.74
CA ILE A 254 2.01 -6.51 -4.97
C ILE A 254 2.43 -7.26 -3.71
N CYS A 255 2.28 -6.68 -2.54
CA CYS A 255 2.58 -7.30 -1.25
C CYS A 255 1.73 -6.70 -0.13
N GLU A 256 1.76 -7.36 1.03
CA GLU A 256 0.97 -6.96 2.20
C GLU A 256 1.37 -5.59 2.73
N ARG A 257 2.68 -5.38 2.88
CA ARG A 257 3.25 -4.10 3.29
C ARG A 257 4.68 -3.95 2.79
N PHE A 258 5.10 -2.72 2.60
CA PHE A 258 6.50 -2.36 2.37
C PHE A 258 6.72 -0.92 2.87
N PRO A 259 7.84 -0.61 3.57
CA PRO A 259 8.99 -1.47 3.85
C PRO A 259 8.73 -2.55 4.91
N CYS A 260 9.42 -3.68 4.81
CA CYS A 260 9.41 -4.78 5.77
C CYS A 260 10.69 -5.60 5.63
N THR A 261 10.97 -6.51 6.58
CA THR A 261 12.09 -7.45 6.43
C THR A 261 11.74 -8.57 5.45
N ARG A 262 12.78 -9.31 5.00
CA ARG A 262 12.58 -10.46 4.10
C ARG A 262 11.67 -11.53 4.72
N GLU A 263 11.81 -11.77 6.02
CA GLU A 263 11.04 -12.77 6.77
C GLU A 263 9.56 -12.41 6.91
N GLU A 264 9.28 -11.11 6.93
CA GLU A 264 7.92 -10.57 7.03
C GLU A 264 7.25 -10.35 5.67
N PHE A 265 8.02 -10.46 4.58
CA PHE A 265 7.50 -10.19 3.24
C PHE A 265 6.47 -11.23 2.81
N VAL A 266 5.28 -10.77 2.46
CA VAL A 266 4.20 -11.59 1.90
C VAL A 266 3.76 -10.96 0.58
N GLY A 267 4.23 -11.54 -0.52
CA GLY A 267 3.93 -11.07 -1.87
C GLY A 267 2.69 -11.73 -2.46
N ALA A 268 1.96 -11.02 -3.31
CA ALA A 268 0.84 -11.56 -4.07
C ALA A 268 1.32 -12.43 -5.25
N TRP A 269 2.49 -12.15 -5.79
CA TRP A 269 3.11 -12.87 -6.90
C TRP A 269 4.64 -12.85 -6.80
N GLU A 270 5.21 -13.65 -5.89
CA GLU A 270 6.63 -13.59 -5.54
C GLU A 270 7.58 -14.07 -6.65
N ASP A 271 7.13 -14.93 -7.57
CA ASP A 271 7.94 -15.32 -8.75
C ASP A 271 8.26 -14.10 -9.64
N ARG A 272 7.38 -13.10 -9.71
CA ARG A 272 7.56 -11.89 -10.51
C ARG A 272 8.04 -10.72 -9.68
N PHE A 273 7.47 -10.55 -8.49
CA PHE A 273 7.76 -9.46 -7.54
C PHE A 273 8.41 -10.03 -6.29
N SER A 274 9.68 -10.45 -6.42
CA SER A 274 10.47 -10.92 -5.28
C SER A 274 10.72 -9.79 -4.28
N TYR A 275 11.06 -10.14 -3.05
CA TYR A 275 11.47 -9.16 -2.03
C TYR A 275 12.56 -8.21 -2.55
N GLU A 276 13.57 -8.76 -3.25
CA GLU A 276 14.68 -7.96 -3.79
C GLU A 276 14.20 -6.95 -4.84
N PHE A 277 13.29 -7.38 -5.70
CA PHE A 277 12.70 -6.48 -6.71
C PHE A 277 11.95 -5.34 -6.02
N VAL A 278 11.06 -5.65 -5.07
CA VAL A 278 10.26 -4.65 -4.37
C VAL A 278 11.14 -3.71 -3.55
N LYS A 279 12.15 -4.26 -2.84
CA LYS A 279 13.14 -3.47 -2.10
C LYS A 279 13.91 -2.53 -3.03
N GLY A 280 14.39 -2.99 -4.16
CA GLY A 280 15.11 -2.16 -5.13
C GLY A 280 14.26 -1.01 -5.67
N GLN A 281 12.97 -1.24 -5.96
CA GLN A 281 12.03 -0.18 -6.37
C GLN A 281 11.78 0.83 -5.26
N TYR A 282 11.63 0.36 -4.02
CA TYR A 282 11.43 1.22 -2.87
C TYR A 282 12.67 2.07 -2.55
N ASP A 283 13.86 1.45 -2.53
CA ASP A 283 15.13 2.16 -2.28
C ASP A 283 15.35 3.27 -3.33
N LEU A 284 15.05 2.98 -4.60
CA LEU A 284 15.09 3.98 -5.67
C LEU A 284 14.07 5.10 -5.43
N ALA A 285 12.84 4.74 -5.04
CA ALA A 285 11.78 5.71 -4.75
C ALA A 285 12.15 6.64 -3.58
N VAL A 286 12.79 6.10 -2.54
CA VAL A 286 13.32 6.91 -1.41
C VAL A 286 14.44 7.83 -1.90
N ALA A 287 15.41 7.31 -2.65
CA ALA A 287 16.55 8.09 -3.15
C ALA A 287 16.13 9.23 -4.10
N THR A 288 15.03 9.06 -4.82
CA THR A 288 14.50 10.05 -5.79
C THR A 288 13.35 10.89 -5.24
N GLY A 289 12.92 10.68 -3.99
CA GLY A 289 11.76 11.35 -3.39
C GLY A 289 10.41 10.92 -3.99
N GLN A 290 10.33 9.73 -4.63
CA GLN A 290 9.14 9.23 -5.35
C GLN A 290 8.37 8.13 -4.57
N VAL A 291 8.42 8.14 -3.24
CA VAL A 291 7.74 7.13 -2.41
C VAL A 291 6.21 7.16 -2.63
N ALA A 292 5.63 8.33 -2.88
CA ALA A 292 4.21 8.44 -3.22
C ALA A 292 3.86 7.67 -4.50
N SER A 293 4.72 7.71 -5.53
CA SER A 293 4.54 6.95 -6.77
C SER A 293 4.67 5.44 -6.54
N PHE A 294 5.65 5.01 -5.72
CA PHE A 294 5.78 3.61 -5.32
C PHE A 294 4.49 3.11 -4.61
N ASN A 295 3.99 3.88 -3.66
CA ASN A 295 2.78 3.53 -2.92
C ASN A 295 1.54 3.49 -3.83
N GLN A 296 1.39 4.43 -4.74
CA GLN A 296 0.30 4.45 -5.71
C GLN A 296 0.34 3.26 -6.67
N GLU A 297 1.48 3.05 -7.34
CA GLU A 297 1.60 2.08 -8.43
C GLU A 297 1.64 0.63 -7.95
N LEU A 298 2.30 0.37 -6.83
CA LEU A 298 2.56 -0.98 -6.35
C LEU A 298 1.76 -1.37 -5.11
N MET A 299 1.54 -0.44 -4.20
CA MET A 299 0.80 -0.69 -2.96
C MET A 299 -0.67 -0.26 -3.04
N LEU A 300 -1.08 0.44 -4.10
CA LEU A 300 -2.42 0.99 -4.32
C LEU A 300 -2.86 2.00 -3.24
N ARG A 301 -1.89 2.57 -2.52
CA ARG A 301 -2.10 3.60 -1.49
C ARG A 301 -1.87 4.98 -2.08
N ILE A 302 -2.94 5.73 -2.25
CA ILE A 302 -2.90 7.04 -2.90
C ILE A 302 -2.81 8.14 -1.85
N THR A 303 -1.67 8.83 -1.84
CA THR A 303 -1.44 10.05 -1.05
C THR A 303 -0.80 11.09 -1.96
N SER A 304 -1.36 12.29 -2.03
CA SER A 304 -0.70 13.40 -2.71
C SER A 304 0.32 14.07 -1.77
N ASP A 305 1.40 14.64 -2.31
CA ASP A 305 2.36 15.39 -1.48
C ASP A 305 1.72 16.60 -0.80
N GLU A 306 0.66 17.18 -1.40
CA GLU A 306 -0.13 18.27 -0.83
C GLU A 306 -0.93 17.84 0.42
N GLU A 307 -1.31 16.57 0.51
CA GLU A 307 -2.04 16.01 1.66
C GLU A 307 -1.10 15.50 2.75
N ARG A 308 0.17 15.22 2.43
CA ARG A 308 1.13 14.65 3.37
C ARG A 308 1.60 15.68 4.40
N LEU A 309 1.56 15.28 5.66
CA LEU A 309 2.06 16.12 6.76
C LEU A 309 3.58 16.12 6.85
N ILE A 310 4.23 14.98 6.55
CA ILE A 310 5.68 14.78 6.59
C ILE A 310 6.18 14.47 5.17
N LEU A 311 7.13 15.26 4.68
CA LEU A 311 7.84 15.03 3.43
C LEU A 311 9.24 14.46 3.72
N GLU A 312 9.90 13.88 2.70
CA GLU A 312 11.25 13.32 2.87
C GLU A 312 12.28 14.33 3.42
N GLY A 313 12.15 15.60 3.05
CA GLY A 313 13.02 16.68 3.54
C GLY A 313 12.81 17.03 5.02
N ASP A 314 11.68 16.66 5.60
CA ASP A 314 11.37 16.89 7.03
C ASP A 314 12.00 15.82 7.92
N ILE A 315 12.42 14.67 7.36
CA ILE A 315 13.04 13.55 8.08
C ILE A 315 14.54 13.78 8.12
N GLN A 316 15.07 13.99 9.30
CA GLN A 316 16.50 14.21 9.51
C GLN A 316 17.17 12.92 9.98
N TRP A 317 18.42 12.67 9.51
CA TRP A 317 19.18 11.49 9.86
C TRP A 317 20.44 11.86 10.64
N TYR A 318 20.84 11.02 11.60
CA TYR A 318 22.04 11.23 12.40
C TYR A 318 22.81 9.92 12.63
N ARG A 319 24.09 10.04 13.01
CA ARG A 319 24.93 8.90 13.38
C ARG A 319 24.72 8.52 14.85
N ARG A 320 24.00 7.41 15.09
CA ARG A 320 23.67 6.91 16.44
C ARG A 320 24.92 6.71 17.33
N LYS A 321 26.01 6.17 16.75
CA LYS A 321 27.28 5.96 17.49
C LYS A 321 27.80 7.23 18.10
N SER A 322 27.71 8.37 17.41
CA SER A 322 28.19 9.66 17.93
C SER A 322 27.36 10.14 19.13
N LEU A 323 26.03 9.95 19.10
CA LEU A 323 25.17 10.26 20.24
C LEU A 323 25.49 9.37 21.45
N LEU A 324 25.63 8.06 21.23
CA LEU A 324 25.93 7.11 22.31
C LEU A 324 27.29 7.32 22.96
N ALA A 325 28.30 7.81 22.22
CA ALA A 325 29.59 8.19 22.75
C ALA A 325 29.52 9.44 23.67
N ASN A 326 28.47 10.28 23.48
CA ASN A 326 28.31 11.55 24.19
C ASN A 326 26.99 11.61 24.97
N LYS A 327 26.56 10.50 25.60
CA LYS A 327 25.25 10.39 26.30
C LYS A 327 25.02 11.51 27.33
N GLY A 328 26.08 12.04 27.96
CA GLY A 328 25.98 13.11 28.96
C GLY A 328 25.43 14.45 28.42
N ASN A 329 25.45 14.64 27.11
CA ASN A 329 24.91 15.84 26.45
C ASN A 329 23.40 15.74 26.19
N PHE A 330 22.74 14.67 26.60
CA PHE A 330 21.35 14.40 26.34
C PHE A 330 20.58 13.97 27.58
N ASN A 331 19.33 14.35 27.65
CA ASN A 331 18.36 13.77 28.57
C ASN A 331 17.51 12.74 27.80
N PHE A 332 17.39 11.53 28.36
CA PHE A 332 16.65 10.44 27.73
C PHE A 332 15.21 10.38 28.25
N TYR A 333 14.30 9.99 27.36
CA TYR A 333 12.88 9.78 27.62
C TYR A 333 12.43 8.50 26.93
N ILE A 334 11.41 7.84 27.48
CA ILE A 334 10.78 6.67 26.86
C ILE A 334 9.28 6.95 26.71
N THR A 335 8.73 6.64 25.55
CA THR A 335 7.29 6.62 25.30
C THR A 335 6.85 5.24 24.86
N THR A 336 5.68 4.78 25.32
CA THR A 336 5.20 3.43 25.02
C THR A 336 3.74 3.44 24.61
N ASP A 337 3.42 2.65 23.61
CA ASP A 337 2.06 2.26 23.25
C ASP A 337 1.97 0.73 23.29
N PHE A 338 1.23 0.18 24.25
CA PHE A 338 1.13 -1.26 24.45
C PHE A 338 -0.18 -1.80 23.90
N ALA A 339 -0.12 -2.70 22.93
CA ALA A 339 -1.29 -3.44 22.46
C ALA A 339 -1.91 -4.30 23.56
N THR A 340 -3.22 -4.30 23.64
CA THR A 340 -4.00 -5.12 24.61
C THR A 340 -4.38 -6.49 24.09
N SER A 341 -4.14 -6.78 22.79
CA SER A 341 -4.53 -7.99 22.08
C SER A 341 -3.33 -8.76 21.56
N GLU A 342 -3.31 -10.07 21.76
CA GLU A 342 -2.26 -10.98 21.28
C GLU A 342 -2.57 -11.59 19.90
N LYS A 343 -3.67 -11.18 19.26
CA LYS A 343 -4.07 -11.75 17.97
C LYS A 343 -3.11 -11.31 16.85
N ASP A 344 -2.82 -12.19 15.92
CA ASP A 344 -1.99 -11.92 14.73
C ASP A 344 -2.47 -10.73 13.87
N SER A 345 -3.71 -10.30 14.04
CA SER A 345 -4.31 -9.12 13.40
C SER A 345 -4.39 -7.90 14.33
N GLY A 346 -3.81 -7.96 15.54
CA GLY A 346 -3.84 -6.88 16.52
C GLY A 346 -2.79 -5.79 16.25
N ASP A 347 -2.88 -4.69 17.01
CA ASP A 347 -1.94 -3.57 16.97
C ASP A 347 -0.55 -3.98 17.48
N TYR A 348 0.47 -3.20 17.13
CA TYR A 348 1.82 -3.39 17.65
C TYR A 348 1.95 -2.84 19.07
N SER A 349 2.85 -3.45 19.86
CA SER A 349 3.39 -2.77 21.02
C SER A 349 4.65 -2.01 20.60
N VAL A 350 4.67 -0.72 20.87
CA VAL A 350 5.79 0.17 20.54
C VAL A 350 6.43 0.71 21.81
N ILE A 351 7.75 0.63 21.88
CA ILE A 351 8.57 1.33 22.88
C ILE A 351 9.57 2.19 22.11
N SER A 352 9.59 3.48 22.36
CA SER A 352 10.50 4.43 21.73
C SER A 352 11.39 5.11 22.77
N VAL A 353 12.70 5.06 22.57
CA VAL A 353 13.71 5.75 23.40
C VAL A 353 14.14 7.02 22.67
N TRP A 354 14.00 8.15 23.34
CA TRP A 354 14.28 9.47 22.80
C TRP A 354 15.38 10.16 23.60
N ALA A 355 16.24 10.89 22.91
CA ALA A 355 17.21 11.78 23.50
C ALA A 355 16.88 13.24 23.14
N LEU A 356 16.95 14.13 24.13
CA LEU A 356 16.74 15.56 23.98
C LEU A 356 18.05 16.29 24.29
N ASN A 357 18.50 17.15 23.37
CA ASN A 357 19.67 18.00 23.60
C ASN A 357 19.28 19.38 24.17
N ASN A 358 20.23 20.22 24.47
CA ASN A 358 19.98 21.55 25.00
C ASN A 358 19.45 22.55 23.96
N SER A 359 19.60 22.28 22.65
CA SER A 359 19.00 23.04 21.54
C SER A 359 17.52 22.73 21.36
N GLY A 360 17.02 21.67 22.02
CA GLY A 360 15.64 21.22 21.88
C GLY A 360 15.41 20.33 20.66
N ASP A 361 16.45 19.66 20.20
CA ASP A 361 16.36 18.66 19.14
C ASP A 361 16.14 17.29 19.74
N TRP A 362 15.23 16.53 19.12
CA TRP A 362 14.85 15.19 19.52
C TRP A 362 15.50 14.13 18.63
N PHE A 363 16.07 13.12 19.24
CA PHE A 363 16.72 12.01 18.56
C PHE A 363 16.04 10.71 19.00
N TRP A 364 15.44 9.99 18.06
CA TRP A 364 15.05 8.61 18.33
C TRP A 364 16.31 7.74 18.39
N VAL A 365 16.53 7.07 19.51
CA VAL A 365 17.83 6.39 19.77
C VAL A 365 17.70 4.89 19.66
N ASP A 366 16.63 4.33 20.20
CA ASP A 366 16.39 2.90 20.27
C ASP A 366 14.90 2.63 20.46
N GLY A 367 14.49 1.36 20.29
CA GLY A 367 13.12 0.98 20.56
C GLY A 367 12.72 -0.34 19.91
N LEU A 368 11.45 -0.66 20.03
CA LEU A 368 10.85 -1.82 19.37
C LEU A 368 9.45 -1.48 18.88
N CYS A 369 9.04 -2.18 17.81
CA CYS A 369 7.68 -2.20 17.28
C CYS A 369 7.38 -3.67 16.96
N LYS A 370 6.64 -4.36 17.84
CA LYS A 370 6.43 -5.82 17.72
C LYS A 370 5.10 -6.25 18.32
N ARG A 371 4.55 -7.33 17.77
CA ARG A 371 3.49 -8.10 18.42
C ARG A 371 4.13 -9.10 19.35
N GLN A 372 4.00 -8.90 20.64
CA GLN A 372 4.56 -9.78 21.65
C GLN A 372 3.75 -9.72 22.94
N LEU A 373 3.94 -10.71 23.81
CA LEU A 373 3.29 -10.77 25.10
C LEU A 373 3.68 -9.58 25.98
N MET A 374 2.78 -9.16 26.87
CA MET A 374 3.03 -8.01 27.75
C MET A 374 4.23 -8.20 28.66
N ASN A 375 4.52 -9.43 29.13
CA ASN A 375 5.73 -9.71 29.91
C ASN A 375 7.02 -9.37 29.12
N ALA A 376 7.06 -9.71 27.83
CA ALA A 376 8.18 -9.36 26.95
C ALA A 376 8.29 -7.84 26.72
N ASN A 377 7.16 -7.13 26.66
CA ASN A 377 7.15 -5.66 26.61
C ASN A 377 7.72 -5.04 27.88
N ILE A 378 7.34 -5.56 29.04
CA ILE A 378 7.87 -5.12 30.34
C ILE A 378 9.36 -5.40 30.43
N ASP A 379 9.82 -6.60 30.04
CA ASP A 379 11.26 -6.94 30.03
C ASP A 379 12.05 -5.98 29.14
N ALA A 380 11.54 -5.66 27.96
CA ALA A 380 12.16 -4.70 27.05
C ALA A 380 12.18 -3.28 27.64
N LEU A 381 11.08 -2.83 28.25
CA LEU A 381 11.01 -1.53 28.91
C LEU A 381 12.07 -1.41 30.02
N PHE A 382 12.20 -2.42 30.88
CA PHE A 382 13.21 -2.41 31.94
C PHE A 382 14.63 -2.44 31.41
N LYS A 383 14.88 -3.20 30.33
CA LYS A 383 16.18 -3.19 29.64
C LYS A 383 16.53 -1.78 29.14
N PHE A 384 15.62 -1.11 28.43
CA PHE A 384 15.84 0.25 27.96
C PHE A 384 15.99 1.26 29.11
N ALA A 385 15.19 1.12 30.19
CA ALA A 385 15.32 1.98 31.35
C ALA A 385 16.68 1.86 32.03
N GLN A 386 17.24 0.65 32.13
CA GLN A 386 18.58 0.44 32.66
C GLN A 386 19.68 0.99 31.73
N GLU A 387 19.55 0.81 30.43
CA GLU A 387 20.56 1.22 29.44
C GLU A 387 20.63 2.72 29.25
N TYR A 388 19.48 3.41 29.28
CA TYR A 388 19.39 4.84 28.95
C TYR A 388 19.11 5.74 30.16
N SER A 389 18.73 5.20 31.31
CA SER A 389 18.42 5.94 32.53
C SER A 389 17.49 7.15 32.27
N PRO A 390 16.26 6.92 31.77
CA PRO A 390 15.39 7.98 31.29
C PRO A 390 14.95 8.92 32.42
N GLN A 391 14.84 10.22 32.13
CA GLN A 391 14.28 11.22 33.03
C GLN A 391 12.80 10.94 33.32
N SER A 392 12.08 10.42 32.32
CA SER A 392 10.67 10.05 32.45
C SER A 392 10.28 8.98 31.44
N VAL A 393 9.39 8.08 31.86
CA VAL A 393 8.78 7.02 31.04
C VAL A 393 7.28 7.31 30.92
N GLY A 394 6.83 7.59 29.70
CA GLY A 394 5.44 7.77 29.36
C GLY A 394 4.77 6.44 28.98
N VAL A 395 3.84 5.98 29.81
CA VAL A 395 3.02 4.80 29.55
C VAL A 395 1.58 5.25 29.35
N GLU A 396 0.99 4.93 28.20
CA GLU A 396 -0.42 5.27 27.96
C GLU A 396 -1.35 4.51 28.92
N VAL A 397 -2.33 5.18 29.47
CA VAL A 397 -3.32 4.61 30.41
C VAL A 397 -4.75 4.89 29.93
N THR A 398 -5.18 4.20 28.88
CA THR A 398 -6.55 4.23 28.37
C THR A 398 -7.23 2.88 28.61
N GLY A 399 -8.50 2.90 29.01
CA GLY A 399 -9.29 1.68 29.21
C GLY A 399 -8.65 0.66 30.16
N GLN A 400 -8.31 -0.53 29.66
CA GLN A 400 -7.72 -1.65 30.44
C GLN A 400 -6.23 -1.45 30.76
N GLN A 401 -5.55 -0.50 30.13
CA GLN A 401 -4.11 -0.27 30.28
C GLN A 401 -3.71 0.24 31.67
N GLY A 402 -4.65 0.73 32.47
CA GLY A 402 -4.38 1.14 33.87
C GLY A 402 -3.77 0.02 34.75
N GLY A 403 -4.01 -1.24 34.42
CA GLY A 403 -3.40 -2.40 35.10
C GLY A 403 -1.91 -2.55 34.85
N PHE A 404 -1.40 -2.05 33.72
CA PHE A 404 0.02 -2.15 33.38
C PHE A 404 0.90 -1.29 34.29
N ILE A 405 0.42 -0.14 34.73
CA ILE A 405 1.15 0.72 35.68
C ILE A 405 1.43 -0.02 37.00
N GLN A 406 0.43 -0.72 37.56
CA GLN A 406 0.62 -1.51 38.79
C GLN A 406 1.59 -2.65 38.58
N TRP A 407 1.55 -3.31 37.44
CA TRP A 407 2.50 -4.36 37.10
C TRP A 407 3.92 -3.78 36.97
N ILE A 408 4.13 -2.70 36.22
CA ILE A 408 5.43 -2.03 36.10
C ILE A 408 5.96 -1.63 37.49
N GLN A 409 5.13 -1.07 38.36
CA GLN A 409 5.54 -0.70 39.73
C GLN A 409 5.92 -1.93 40.58
N GLY A 410 5.20 -3.03 40.45
CA GLY A 410 5.56 -4.30 41.08
C GLY A 410 6.91 -4.85 40.59
N GLU A 411 7.15 -4.78 39.29
CA GLU A 411 8.42 -5.21 38.68
C GLU A 411 9.59 -4.27 39.06
N MET A 412 9.35 -2.98 39.27
CA MET A 412 10.39 -2.06 39.80
C MET A 412 10.90 -2.54 41.16
N MET A 413 9.98 -2.97 42.05
CA MET A 413 10.35 -3.52 43.35
C MET A 413 11.10 -4.84 43.22
N THR A 414 10.55 -5.76 42.41
CA THR A 414 11.09 -7.11 42.23
C THR A 414 12.49 -7.10 41.62
N ARG A 415 12.70 -6.24 40.62
CA ARG A 415 13.99 -6.12 39.90
C ARG A 415 14.94 -5.13 40.53
N ASN A 416 14.51 -4.37 41.53
CA ASN A 416 15.26 -3.25 42.13
C ASN A 416 15.75 -2.26 41.05
N VAL A 417 14.91 -1.97 40.05
CA VAL A 417 15.18 -1.02 38.96
C VAL A 417 14.11 0.06 38.99
N TRP A 418 14.54 1.29 39.23
CA TRP A 418 13.64 2.39 39.46
C TRP A 418 13.78 3.45 38.35
N PHE A 419 12.67 3.92 37.84
CA PHE A 419 12.58 5.03 36.88
C PHE A 419 11.29 5.83 37.13
N ASN A 420 11.28 7.09 36.70
CA ASN A 420 10.13 7.96 36.87
C ASN A 420 9.06 7.67 35.81
N LEU A 421 7.84 7.39 36.26
CA LEU A 421 6.66 7.29 35.38
C LEU A 421 6.05 8.69 35.20
N ALA A 422 5.85 9.13 33.96
CA ALA A 422 5.21 10.40 33.66
C ALA A 422 3.80 10.46 34.28
N SER A 423 3.44 11.62 34.82
CA SER A 423 2.17 11.81 35.52
C SER A 423 1.51 13.18 35.26
N ASP A 424 2.21 14.05 34.52
CA ASP A 424 1.86 15.48 34.39
C ASP A 424 0.48 15.72 33.77
N ASN A 425 0.03 14.88 32.84
CA ASN A 425 -1.30 15.01 32.23
C ASN A 425 -2.35 14.01 32.76
N ASN A 426 -2.09 13.36 33.89
CA ASN A 426 -2.98 12.39 34.52
C ASN A 426 -3.28 12.72 35.99
N SER A 427 -3.45 14.00 36.30
CA SER A 427 -3.73 14.47 37.67
C SER A 427 -2.68 13.97 38.69
N ASN A 428 -1.41 14.00 38.35
CA ASN A 428 -0.26 13.50 39.13
C ASN A 428 -0.32 11.99 39.46
N ARG A 429 -1.11 11.21 38.73
CA ARG A 429 -1.10 9.74 38.81
C ARG A 429 -0.18 9.19 37.71
N PRO A 430 0.60 8.14 38.00
CA PRO A 430 1.46 7.52 37.00
C PRO A 430 0.72 7.13 35.71
N GLY A 431 1.34 7.39 34.57
CA GLY A 431 0.82 7.15 33.24
C GLY A 431 0.37 8.42 32.50
N ILE A 432 0.33 8.34 31.19
CA ILE A 432 -0.14 9.40 30.29
C ILE A 432 -1.58 9.09 29.90
N ARG A 433 -2.47 10.06 30.05
CA ARG A 433 -3.88 9.95 29.64
C ARG A 433 -4.17 10.94 28.52
N PRO A 434 -4.12 10.51 27.25
CA PRO A 434 -4.43 11.39 26.13
C PRO A 434 -5.89 11.88 26.20
N ASN A 435 -6.08 13.20 26.14
CA ASN A 435 -7.39 13.82 26.17
C ASN A 435 -7.91 14.25 24.80
N THR A 436 -7.08 14.07 23.75
CA THR A 436 -7.36 14.48 22.37
C THR A 436 -7.11 13.32 21.43
N ASN A 437 -7.69 13.37 20.23
CA ASN A 437 -7.46 12.34 19.22
C ASN A 437 -6.01 12.36 18.71
N LYS A 438 -5.55 11.25 18.10
CA LYS A 438 -4.19 11.04 17.60
C LYS A 438 -3.73 12.18 16.67
N MET A 439 -4.57 12.58 15.71
CA MET A 439 -4.24 13.64 14.74
C MET A 439 -3.98 14.99 15.42
N VAL A 440 -4.78 15.36 16.40
CA VAL A 440 -4.57 16.61 17.16
C VAL A 440 -3.26 16.56 17.93
N ARG A 441 -2.93 15.44 18.55
CA ARG A 441 -1.65 15.24 19.24
C ARG A 441 -0.47 15.30 18.26
N PHE A 442 -0.57 14.61 17.14
CA PHE A 442 0.48 14.61 16.12
C PHE A 442 0.73 16.00 15.55
N ASN A 443 -0.32 16.77 15.29
CA ASN A 443 -0.20 18.16 14.84
C ASN A 443 0.55 19.07 15.85
N THR A 444 0.63 18.69 17.12
CA THR A 444 1.42 19.42 18.13
C THR A 444 2.92 19.20 17.93
N VAL A 445 3.34 18.02 17.46
CA VAL A 445 4.76 17.69 17.20
C VAL A 445 5.19 17.95 15.75
N LEU A 446 4.24 18.12 14.84
CA LEU A 446 4.51 18.42 13.43
C LEU A 446 5.47 19.61 13.21
N PRO A 447 5.37 20.74 13.97
CA PRO A 447 6.32 21.84 13.83
C PRO A 447 7.78 21.43 14.12
N TRP A 448 8.03 20.41 14.93
CA TRP A 448 9.40 19.93 15.20
C TRP A 448 10.00 19.27 13.96
N PHE A 449 9.20 18.53 13.19
CA PHE A 449 9.63 17.98 11.89
C PHE A 449 9.92 19.11 10.90
N LYS A 450 8.99 20.06 10.76
CA LYS A 450 9.14 21.20 9.85
C LYS A 450 10.33 22.10 10.17
N ALA A 451 10.70 22.18 11.45
CA ALA A 451 11.87 22.91 11.92
C ALA A 451 13.19 22.11 11.86
N GLY A 452 13.15 20.85 11.36
CA GLY A 452 14.33 19.97 11.29
C GLY A 452 14.87 19.55 12.67
N LYS A 453 13.97 19.42 13.68
CA LYS A 453 14.34 19.09 15.08
C LYS A 453 14.05 17.65 15.47
N MET A 454 13.66 16.79 14.53
CA MET A 454 13.39 15.36 14.75
C MET A 454 14.39 14.53 13.94
N PHE A 455 15.18 13.74 14.64
CA PHE A 455 16.30 13.01 14.06
C PHE A 455 16.14 11.50 14.26
N PHE A 456 16.47 10.72 13.23
CA PHE A 456 16.44 9.25 13.23
C PHE A 456 17.82 8.67 12.93
N PRO A 457 18.16 7.47 13.48
CA PRO A 457 19.49 6.91 13.34
C PRO A 457 19.70 6.28 11.96
N GLU A 458 20.75 6.70 11.26
CA GLU A 458 21.09 6.19 9.94
C GLU A 458 21.42 4.69 9.95
N GLU A 459 22.06 4.22 11.01
CA GLU A 459 22.47 2.82 11.17
C GLU A 459 21.30 1.85 11.39
N LEU A 460 20.12 2.35 11.71
CA LEU A 460 18.93 1.54 11.98
C LEU A 460 17.85 1.63 10.88
N LYS A 461 18.16 2.27 9.74
CA LYS A 461 17.20 2.45 8.63
C LYS A 461 16.53 1.15 8.19
N ASP A 462 17.29 0.06 8.15
CA ASP A 462 16.83 -1.25 7.70
C ASP A 462 16.30 -2.15 8.84
N GLN A 463 16.16 -1.62 10.06
CA GLN A 463 15.57 -2.36 11.16
C GLN A 463 14.04 -2.29 11.12
N PRO A 464 13.31 -3.36 11.51
CA PRO A 464 11.84 -3.42 11.43
C PRO A 464 11.13 -2.22 12.08
N VAL A 465 11.60 -1.82 13.26
CA VAL A 465 11.01 -0.67 13.98
C VAL A 465 11.15 0.63 13.21
N MET A 466 12.26 0.85 12.52
CA MET A 466 12.48 2.07 11.75
C MET A 466 11.74 2.03 10.41
N MET A 467 11.61 0.86 9.79
CA MET A 467 10.80 0.68 8.59
C MET A 467 9.33 1.00 8.87
N GLU A 468 8.76 0.49 9.97
CA GLU A 468 7.39 0.80 10.40
C GLU A 468 7.23 2.29 10.70
N ALA A 469 8.17 2.88 11.46
CA ALA A 469 8.17 4.31 11.76
C ALA A 469 8.14 5.19 10.50
N MET A 470 8.94 4.85 9.50
CA MET A 470 9.01 5.60 8.24
C MET A 470 7.75 5.41 7.38
N ASP A 471 7.14 4.23 7.38
CA ASP A 471 5.86 4.01 6.69
C ASP A 471 4.75 4.86 7.32
N GLU A 472 4.60 4.81 8.64
CA GLU A 472 3.59 5.60 9.35
C GLU A 472 3.79 7.12 9.14
N LEU A 473 5.02 7.62 9.23
CA LEU A 473 5.33 9.04 9.03
C LEU A 473 5.04 9.52 7.60
N ARG A 474 5.44 8.75 6.60
CA ARG A 474 5.21 9.06 5.18
C ARG A 474 3.75 9.01 4.77
N MET A 475 2.96 8.20 5.48
CA MET A 475 1.54 8.02 5.24
C MET A 475 0.65 8.89 6.14
N ALA A 476 1.24 9.77 6.97
CA ALA A 476 0.51 10.76 7.74
C ALA A 476 -0.01 11.89 6.84
N THR A 477 -1.33 12.07 6.78
CA THR A 477 -2.00 13.07 5.93
C THR A 477 -2.90 13.99 6.75
N VAL A 478 -3.34 15.11 6.16
CA VAL A 478 -4.29 16.04 6.79
C VAL A 478 -5.64 15.38 7.11
N GLU A 479 -6.00 14.30 6.42
CA GLU A 479 -7.24 13.54 6.64
C GLU A 479 -7.10 12.42 7.68
N GLY A 480 -5.87 12.05 8.04
CA GLY A 480 -5.57 10.96 8.98
C GLY A 480 -4.35 10.16 8.58
N PHE A 481 -4.09 9.09 9.32
CA PHE A 481 -3.02 8.14 9.00
C PHE A 481 -3.53 7.12 7.99
N LYS A 482 -2.82 6.98 6.87
CA LYS A 482 -3.16 6.06 5.76
C LYS A 482 -2.33 4.76 5.81
N SER A 483 -1.38 4.67 6.74
CA SER A 483 -0.63 3.45 7.05
C SER A 483 -1.56 2.37 7.62
N LYS A 484 -1.12 1.12 7.58
CA LYS A 484 -1.85 0.00 8.19
C LYS A 484 -1.91 0.12 9.72
N HIS A 485 -0.86 0.67 10.31
CA HIS A 485 -0.69 0.92 11.74
C HIS A 485 -0.34 2.39 11.97
N ASP A 486 -0.56 2.91 13.16
CA ASP A 486 -0.24 4.28 13.58
C ASP A 486 0.30 4.33 15.02
N ASP A 487 0.77 3.17 15.51
CA ASP A 487 1.23 2.96 16.89
C ASP A 487 2.57 3.66 17.16
N PHE A 488 3.46 3.72 16.16
CA PHE A 488 4.74 4.43 16.31
C PHE A 488 4.52 5.94 16.36
N VAL A 489 3.67 6.50 15.51
CA VAL A 489 3.31 7.93 15.50
C VAL A 489 2.70 8.35 16.83
N ASP A 490 1.96 7.46 17.51
CA ASP A 490 1.44 7.74 18.84
C ASP A 490 2.58 7.94 19.86
N THR A 491 3.62 7.13 19.83
CA THR A 491 4.78 7.31 20.72
C THR A 491 5.52 8.63 20.46
N ILE A 492 5.55 9.15 19.22
CA ILE A 492 6.07 10.48 18.91
C ILE A 492 5.17 11.56 19.51
N SER A 493 3.87 11.43 19.29
CA SER A 493 2.89 12.44 19.74
C SER A 493 2.88 12.57 21.26
N MET A 494 3.16 11.50 21.99
CA MET A 494 3.29 11.48 23.45
C MET A 494 4.43 12.36 23.99
N LEU A 495 5.45 12.64 23.18
CA LEU A 495 6.53 13.56 23.59
C LEU A 495 5.99 14.94 23.97
N SER A 496 4.92 15.40 23.32
CA SER A 496 4.28 16.68 23.65
C SER A 496 3.55 16.67 25.01
N LEU A 497 3.29 15.50 25.55
CA LEU A 497 2.60 15.31 26.84
C LEU A 497 3.56 15.11 28.02
N LEU A 498 4.85 14.94 27.73
CA LEU A 498 5.87 14.79 28.74
C LEU A 498 6.35 16.17 29.23
N LYS A 499 6.62 16.29 30.53
CA LYS A 499 7.39 17.39 31.06
C LYS A 499 8.87 17.12 30.81
N THR A 500 9.46 17.89 29.92
CA THR A 500 10.83 17.66 29.47
C THR A 500 11.78 18.73 29.99
N TRP A 501 13.01 18.31 30.28
CA TRP A 501 14.11 19.17 30.69
C TRP A 501 15.26 19.04 29.70
N LYS A 502 15.85 20.18 29.35
CA LYS A 502 17.07 20.19 28.57
C LYS A 502 18.28 19.84 29.46
N PRO A 503 19.29 19.15 28.95
CA PRO A 503 20.50 18.89 29.72
C PRO A 503 21.21 20.20 30.10
N SER A 504 21.92 20.21 31.20
CA SER A 504 22.67 21.37 31.69
C SER A 504 23.93 21.64 30.89
N GLN A 505 24.48 20.61 30.22
CA GLN A 505 25.64 20.74 29.34
C GLN A 505 25.23 21.24 27.98
N ALA A 506 25.91 22.27 27.47
CA ALA A 506 25.70 22.75 26.13
C ALA A 506 26.22 21.71 25.12
N VAL A 507 25.42 21.42 24.10
CA VAL A 507 25.88 20.72 22.90
C VAL A 507 26.60 21.76 22.04
N GLU A 508 27.86 21.52 21.68
CA GLU A 508 28.58 22.41 20.77
C GLU A 508 27.87 22.40 19.38
N ALA A 509 27.76 23.58 18.77
CA ALA A 509 27.19 23.71 17.45
C ALA A 509 28.02 22.89 16.45
N THR A 510 27.39 21.96 15.78
CA THR A 510 28.03 21.14 14.76
C THR A 510 27.90 21.83 13.40
N THR A 511 29.00 21.95 12.69
CA THR A 511 28.97 22.36 11.28
C THR A 511 28.39 21.24 10.43
N GLN A 512 27.43 21.60 9.63
CA GLN A 512 26.78 20.67 8.70
C GLN A 512 27.71 20.43 7.51
N GLU A 513 28.55 19.42 7.55
CA GLU A 513 29.21 18.89 6.36
C GLU A 513 28.35 17.75 5.79
N ASN A 514 27.86 17.88 4.58
CA ASN A 514 27.09 16.90 3.83
C ASN A 514 25.70 16.54 4.41
N GLY A 515 25.01 17.45 5.08
CA GLY A 515 23.66 17.21 5.58
C GLY A 515 23.59 16.28 6.79
N ILE A 516 24.71 15.98 7.45
CA ILE A 516 24.81 15.09 8.60
C ILE A 516 25.40 15.86 9.78
N TRP A 517 24.72 15.88 10.93
CA TRP A 517 25.24 16.43 12.17
C TRP A 517 26.41 15.58 12.66
N ALA A 518 27.63 16.09 12.60
CA ALA A 518 28.79 15.50 13.23
C ALA A 518 29.04 16.20 14.57
N ILE A 519 29.01 15.48 15.69
CA ILE A 519 29.47 16.00 16.96
C ILE A 519 31.02 16.03 16.87
N GLN A 520 31.59 17.23 16.83
CA GLN A 520 33.03 17.36 16.89
C GLN A 520 33.49 17.00 18.32
N GLU A 521 34.53 16.16 18.40
CA GLU A 521 35.25 15.99 19.65
C GLU A 521 35.87 17.32 20.05
N SER A 522 35.62 17.77 21.28
CA SER A 522 36.23 18.99 21.81
C SER A 522 37.74 18.86 21.76
N PRO A 523 38.49 19.77 21.15
CA PRO A 523 39.92 19.78 21.34
C PRO A 523 40.22 20.10 22.80
N GLU A 524 40.97 19.23 23.44
CA GLU A 524 41.54 19.45 24.78
C GLU A 524 42.54 20.61 24.76
N THR A 525 42.11 21.83 24.53
CA THR A 525 42.91 23.01 24.96
C THR A 525 42.11 24.28 24.68
N GLY A 526 41.85 25.01 25.76
CA GLY A 526 41.18 26.30 25.67
C GLY A 526 41.98 27.32 24.87
N GLY A 527 41.29 28.00 24.01
CA GLY A 527 41.71 29.25 23.39
C GLY A 527 40.48 30.14 23.25
N ILE A 528 40.55 31.33 23.88
CA ILE A 528 39.49 32.37 23.94
C ILE A 528 39.37 33.13 22.60
N ASP A 529 39.57 32.52 21.44
CA ASP A 529 39.63 33.25 20.17
C ASP A 529 38.54 32.93 19.14
N SER A 530 37.42 32.33 19.53
CA SER A 530 36.34 32.03 18.59
C SER A 530 35.03 32.86 18.76
N TYR A 531 35.12 34.02 19.42
CA TYR A 531 34.03 34.98 19.46
C TYR A 531 34.37 36.25 18.70
N LEU A 532 34.31 36.19 17.37
CA LEU A 532 34.20 37.38 16.55
C LEU A 532 33.53 37.04 15.21
N VAL A 533 32.32 37.62 15.11
CA VAL A 533 31.41 37.85 13.96
C VAL A 533 30.48 36.72 13.66
#